data_8633b42f72531638bc9283f374656e31
#
_entry.id   8633b42f72531638bc9283f374656e31
#
_cell.length_a   1.000
_cell.length_b   1.000
_cell.length_c   1.000
_cell.angle_alpha   90.00
_cell.angle_beta   90.00
_cell.angle_gamma   90.00
#
_symmetry.space_group_name_H-M   'P 1'
#
loop_
_entity.id
_entity.type
_entity.pdbx_description
1 polymer ?
#
loop_
_entity_poly.entity_id
_entity_poly.type
_entity_poly.pdbx_seq_one_letter_code
_entity_poly.pdbx_strand_id
1 'polypeptide(L)'
;HRDLHLSLRRQRQMCIRDRYCEMLKRDKKRFENNLELLDECPLGSAALSGTSYKIDRTYTAKKLGFKKPTDNSIDSVSDRDFAIDFLYASAVCAMHLSRLAEDFIILNSDAYQLISFNDKMLTGSSIMPQKKNPDPAELIRGRTGINYGKLNSILTIPLTLNLTIND
;
A
#
# COMPACT_ATOMS: atom_id res chain seq x y z
N HIS A 1 27.50 34.93 -11.28
CA HIS A 1 26.18 34.87 -10.58
C HIS A 1 25.11 34.07 -11.35
N ARG A 2 25.12 34.09 -12.68
CA ARG A 2 24.10 33.40 -13.51
C ARG A 2 24.24 31.86 -13.46
N ASP A 3 25.45 31.34 -13.40
CA ASP A 3 25.74 29.91 -13.37
C ASP A 3 25.44 29.25 -12.00
N LEU A 4 25.59 30.00 -10.90
CA LEU A 4 25.22 29.55 -9.56
C LEU A 4 23.68 29.33 -9.46
N HIS A 5 22.88 30.19 -10.08
CA HIS A 5 21.43 30.06 -10.11
C HIS A 5 20.98 28.87 -10.95
N LEU A 6 21.69 28.48 -12.00
CA LEU A 6 21.40 27.30 -12.82
C LEU A 6 21.70 26.01 -12.06
N SER A 7 22.79 25.94 -11.30
CA SER A 7 23.13 24.77 -10.48
C SER A 7 22.12 24.55 -9.35
N LEU A 8 21.71 25.61 -8.67
CA LEU A 8 20.67 25.56 -7.62
C LEU A 8 19.30 25.16 -8.18
N ARG A 9 18.93 25.61 -9.39
CA ARG A 9 17.71 25.20 -10.06
C ARG A 9 17.73 23.71 -10.43
N ARG A 10 18.86 23.21 -10.94
CA ARG A 10 19.03 21.77 -11.23
C ARG A 10 18.94 20.91 -9.97
N GLN A 11 19.57 21.33 -8.88
CA GLN A 11 19.46 20.64 -7.58
C GLN A 11 18.03 20.62 -7.08
N ARG A 12 17.27 21.72 -7.18
CA ARG A 12 15.84 21.74 -6.82
C ARG A 12 15.02 20.78 -7.67
N GLN A 13 15.25 20.73 -8.98
CA GLN A 13 14.54 19.79 -9.85
C GLN A 13 14.86 18.34 -9.53
N MET A 14 16.11 18.01 -9.20
CA MET A 14 16.49 16.68 -8.72
C MET A 14 15.73 16.35 -7.42
N CYS A 15 15.80 17.20 -6.41
CA CYS A 15 15.11 16.99 -5.13
C CYS A 15 13.59 16.82 -5.29
N ILE A 16 12.96 17.54 -6.22
CA ILE A 16 11.53 17.40 -6.51
C ILE A 16 11.20 16.01 -7.06
N ARG A 17 12.05 15.46 -7.93
CA ARG A 17 11.87 14.12 -8.49
C ARG A 17 12.26 13.03 -7.49
N ASP A 18 13.39 13.19 -6.83
CA ASP A 18 13.94 12.19 -5.90
C ASP A 18 13.05 11.98 -4.68
N ARG A 19 12.24 12.98 -4.28
CA ARG A 19 11.28 12.84 -3.18
C ARG A 19 10.35 11.63 -3.36
N TYR A 20 9.90 11.35 -4.58
CA TYR A 20 9.03 10.21 -4.85
C TYR A 20 9.79 8.89 -4.73
N CYS A 21 11.05 8.84 -5.17
CA CYS A 21 11.90 7.69 -4.96
C CYS A 21 12.07 7.39 -3.46
N GLU A 22 12.31 8.43 -2.65
CA GLU A 22 12.43 8.26 -1.19
C GLU A 22 11.10 7.86 -0.52
N MET A 23 9.97 8.36 -0.99
CA MET A 23 8.65 7.90 -0.53
C MET A 23 8.44 6.41 -0.83
N LEU A 24 8.69 5.97 -2.06
CA LEU A 24 8.52 4.58 -2.47
C LEU A 24 9.53 3.63 -1.82
N LYS A 25 10.76 4.07 -1.53
CA LYS A 25 11.71 3.29 -0.71
C LYS A 25 11.16 3.02 0.69
N ARG A 26 10.55 4.02 1.33
CA ARG A 26 9.90 3.83 2.64
C ARG A 26 8.68 2.92 2.54
N ASP A 27 7.92 2.99 1.45
CA ASP A 27 6.79 2.09 1.22
C ASP A 27 7.26 0.66 1.04
N LYS A 28 8.30 0.43 0.24
CA LYS A 28 8.94 -0.87 0.10
C LYS A 28 9.32 -1.45 1.47
N LYS A 29 9.96 -0.63 2.34
CA LYS A 29 10.34 -1.07 3.68
C LYS A 29 9.12 -1.43 4.56
N ARG A 30 7.99 -0.73 4.42
CA ARG A 30 6.74 -1.10 5.11
C ARG A 30 6.24 -2.48 4.69
N PHE A 31 6.24 -2.76 3.39
CA PHE A 31 5.85 -4.09 2.89
C PHE A 31 6.82 -5.18 3.32
N GLU A 32 8.13 -4.92 3.32
CA GLU A 32 9.14 -5.86 3.83
C GLU A 32 8.92 -6.18 5.30
N ASN A 33 8.71 -5.16 6.15
CA ASN A 33 8.40 -5.36 7.56
C ASN A 33 7.10 -6.17 7.76
N ASN A 34 6.08 -5.93 6.93
CA ASN A 34 4.85 -6.70 6.99
C ASN A 34 5.10 -8.18 6.65
N LEU A 35 5.91 -8.48 5.64
CA LEU A 35 6.30 -9.85 5.32
C LEU A 35 7.05 -10.54 6.46
N GLU A 36 7.91 -9.81 7.19
CA GLU A 36 8.62 -10.33 8.36
C GLU A 36 7.65 -10.71 9.51
N LEU A 37 6.61 -9.89 9.72
CA LEU A 37 5.59 -10.15 10.76
C LEU A 37 4.65 -11.31 10.36
N LEU A 38 4.42 -11.50 9.06
CA LEU A 38 3.61 -12.60 8.52
C LEU A 38 4.29 -13.97 8.58
N ASP A 39 5.59 -14.06 8.89
CA ASP A 39 6.39 -15.27 8.74
C ASP A 39 6.23 -16.24 9.94
N GLU A 40 5.01 -16.37 10.45
CA GLU A 40 4.62 -17.33 11.48
C GLU A 40 3.42 -18.17 11.05
N CYS A 41 3.50 -19.48 11.26
CA CYS A 41 2.49 -20.42 10.78
C CYS A 41 1.35 -20.60 11.80
N PRO A 42 0.08 -20.26 11.52
CA PRO A 42 -1.04 -20.42 12.42
C PRO A 42 -1.55 -21.86 12.49
N LEU A 43 -1.18 -22.72 11.55
CA LEU A 43 -1.73 -24.07 11.46
C LEU A 43 -1.40 -24.91 12.69
N GLY A 44 -2.38 -25.71 13.10
CA GLY A 44 -2.32 -26.53 14.31
C GLY A 44 -2.84 -25.83 15.56
N SER A 45 -3.29 -24.56 15.46
CA SER A 45 -3.99 -23.87 16.54
C SER A 45 -5.43 -24.36 16.71
N ALA A 46 -5.94 -25.17 15.81
CA ALA A 46 -7.31 -25.64 15.74
C ALA A 46 -8.35 -24.50 15.71
N ALA A 47 -9.54 -24.73 16.25
CA ALA A 47 -10.61 -23.72 16.20
C ALA A 47 -10.38 -22.55 17.19
N LEU A 48 -9.70 -22.79 18.32
CA LEU A 48 -9.50 -21.76 19.34
C LEU A 48 -8.18 -21.94 20.11
N SER A 49 -8.02 -23.06 20.86
CA SER A 49 -6.96 -23.19 21.87
C SER A 49 -6.07 -24.43 21.65
N GLY A 50 -5.92 -24.88 20.43
CA GLY A 50 -5.13 -26.04 20.10
C GLY A 50 -5.96 -27.33 20.00
N THR A 51 -5.29 -28.48 19.99
CA THR A 51 -5.92 -29.81 19.83
C THR A 51 -5.28 -30.82 20.78
N SER A 52 -6.05 -31.82 21.19
CA SER A 52 -5.56 -32.97 21.98
C SER A 52 -4.76 -33.98 21.15
N TYR A 53 -4.79 -33.88 19.82
CA TYR A 53 -4.01 -34.74 18.95
C TYR A 53 -2.54 -34.34 18.96
N LYS A 54 -1.66 -35.34 18.93
CA LYS A 54 -0.19 -35.10 18.81
C LYS A 54 0.15 -34.70 17.38
N ILE A 55 0.19 -33.42 17.13
CA ILE A 55 0.60 -32.86 15.83
C ILE A 55 1.94 -32.14 15.97
N ASP A 56 2.76 -32.19 14.91
CA ASP A 56 4.02 -31.45 14.85
C ASP A 56 3.83 -30.13 14.05
N ARG A 57 3.59 -29.07 14.78
CA ARG A 57 3.40 -27.71 14.23
C ARG A 57 4.68 -27.18 13.57
N THR A 58 5.83 -27.57 14.11
CA THR A 58 7.13 -27.14 13.57
C THR A 58 7.39 -27.77 12.21
N TYR A 59 7.08 -29.06 12.06
CA TYR A 59 7.16 -29.73 10.77
C TYR A 59 6.25 -29.07 9.72
N THR A 60 5.03 -28.76 10.10
CA THR A 60 4.05 -28.11 9.20
C THR A 60 4.55 -26.72 8.78
N ALA A 61 5.00 -25.88 9.73
CA ALA A 61 5.54 -24.56 9.44
C ALA A 61 6.74 -24.64 8.48
N LYS A 62 7.68 -25.52 8.74
CA LYS A 62 8.86 -25.74 7.88
C LYS A 62 8.50 -26.21 6.47
N LYS A 63 7.53 -27.11 6.35
CA LYS A 63 7.07 -27.61 5.04
C LYS A 63 6.36 -26.54 4.20
N LEU A 64 5.70 -25.59 4.84
CA LEU A 64 5.05 -24.47 4.19
C LEU A 64 5.98 -23.27 3.95
N GLY A 65 7.21 -23.32 4.47
CA GLY A 65 8.20 -22.26 4.29
C GLY A 65 8.13 -21.12 5.31
N PHE A 66 7.38 -21.28 6.40
CA PHE A 66 7.35 -20.33 7.50
C PHE A 66 8.55 -20.51 8.43
N LYS A 67 8.96 -19.43 9.08
CA LYS A 67 10.08 -19.40 10.03
C LYS A 67 9.83 -20.26 11.27
N LYS A 68 8.61 -20.17 11.84
CA LYS A 68 8.18 -20.92 13.02
C LYS A 68 6.65 -21.01 13.09
N PRO A 69 6.08 -21.94 13.91
CA PRO A 69 4.68 -21.84 14.27
C PRO A 69 4.43 -20.66 15.21
N THR A 70 3.21 -20.15 15.24
CA THR A 70 2.78 -19.15 16.22
C THR A 70 2.85 -19.71 17.65
N ASP A 71 3.20 -18.87 18.63
CA ASP A 71 3.44 -19.30 20.00
C ASP A 71 2.13 -19.50 20.79
N ASN A 72 1.09 -18.71 20.53
CA ASN A 72 -0.19 -18.79 21.21
C ASN A 72 -1.33 -19.15 20.24
N SER A 73 -2.07 -20.22 20.55
CA SER A 73 -3.13 -20.72 19.65
C SER A 73 -4.35 -19.80 19.61
N ILE A 74 -4.73 -19.17 20.72
CA ILE A 74 -5.89 -18.27 20.78
C ILE A 74 -5.61 -17.01 19.99
N ASP A 75 -4.44 -16.42 20.19
CA ASP A 75 -3.97 -15.26 19.44
C ASP A 75 -3.89 -15.58 17.94
N SER A 76 -3.30 -16.70 17.58
CA SER A 76 -3.15 -17.16 16.21
C SER A 76 -4.47 -17.28 15.43
N VAL A 77 -5.56 -17.64 16.12
CA VAL A 77 -6.90 -17.76 15.52
C VAL A 77 -7.58 -16.39 15.40
N SER A 78 -7.36 -15.51 16.36
CA SER A 78 -8.01 -14.19 16.43
C SER A 78 -7.25 -13.08 15.72
N ASP A 79 -5.94 -13.25 15.48
CA ASP A 79 -5.09 -12.22 14.88
C ASP A 79 -5.59 -11.78 13.50
N ARG A 80 -5.58 -10.47 13.29
CA ARG A 80 -5.86 -9.79 12.01
C ARG A 80 -4.85 -8.68 11.73
N ASP A 81 -3.82 -8.56 12.55
CA ASP A 81 -2.84 -7.48 12.47
C ASP A 81 -2.12 -7.49 11.12
N PHE A 82 -1.81 -8.66 10.58
CA PHE A 82 -1.21 -8.81 9.25
C PHE A 82 -2.03 -8.15 8.13
N ALA A 83 -3.36 -8.23 8.21
CA ALA A 83 -4.24 -7.64 7.21
C ALA A 83 -4.35 -6.11 7.40
N ILE A 84 -4.34 -5.66 8.65
CA ILE A 84 -4.34 -4.23 9.01
C ILE A 84 -3.03 -3.59 8.53
N ASP A 85 -1.89 -4.20 8.81
CA ASP A 85 -0.57 -3.72 8.42
C ASP A 85 -0.42 -3.65 6.89
N PHE A 86 -0.91 -4.68 6.19
CA PHE A 86 -0.91 -4.67 4.72
C PHE A 86 -1.78 -3.54 4.14
N LEU A 87 -2.98 -3.34 4.68
CA LEU A 87 -3.87 -2.27 4.23
C LEU A 87 -3.33 -0.89 4.61
N TYR A 88 -2.68 -0.76 5.77
CA TYR A 88 -1.98 0.46 6.16
C TYR A 88 -0.84 0.79 5.19
N ALA A 89 0.06 -0.17 4.92
CA ALA A 89 1.14 0.01 3.96
C ALA A 89 0.62 0.38 2.57
N SER A 90 -0.46 -0.29 2.12
CA SER A 90 -1.13 -0.02 0.85
C SER A 90 -1.75 1.37 0.80
N ALA A 91 -2.39 1.83 1.87
CA ALA A 91 -3.01 3.15 1.96
C ALA A 91 -1.95 4.27 1.91
N VAL A 92 -0.82 4.10 2.62
CA VAL A 92 0.30 5.06 2.58
C VAL A 92 0.95 5.09 1.19
N CYS A 93 1.17 3.93 0.56
CA CYS A 93 1.69 3.85 -0.80
C CYS A 93 0.74 4.54 -1.81
N ALA A 94 -0.57 4.28 -1.72
CA ALA A 94 -1.57 4.93 -2.56
C ALA A 94 -1.58 6.45 -2.38
N MET A 95 -1.39 6.95 -1.16
CA MET A 95 -1.23 8.38 -0.89
C MET A 95 -0.02 8.97 -1.63
N HIS A 96 1.13 8.30 -1.59
CA HIS A 96 2.33 8.75 -2.28
C HIS A 96 2.14 8.75 -3.80
N LEU A 97 1.50 7.69 -4.34
CA LEU A 97 1.18 7.61 -5.76
C LEU A 97 0.16 8.66 -6.19
N SER A 98 -0.83 8.97 -5.35
CA SER A 98 -1.80 10.05 -5.59
C SER A 98 -1.12 11.42 -5.71
N ARG A 99 -0.13 11.70 -4.85
CA ARG A 99 0.64 12.95 -4.92
C ARG A 99 1.48 13.04 -6.20
N LEU A 100 2.08 11.93 -6.62
CA LEU A 100 2.81 11.86 -7.88
C LEU A 100 1.86 12.07 -9.08
N ALA A 101 0.71 11.44 -9.04
CA ALA A 101 -0.31 11.58 -10.08
C ALA A 101 -0.82 13.01 -10.18
N GLU A 102 -1.04 13.69 -9.06
CA GLU A 102 -1.44 15.10 -9.02
C GLU A 102 -0.38 16.00 -9.64
N ASP A 103 0.91 15.82 -9.32
CA ASP A 103 1.98 16.56 -9.98
C ASP A 103 1.96 16.35 -11.51
N PHE A 104 1.72 15.12 -11.98
CA PHE A 104 1.64 14.85 -13.41
C PHE A 104 0.44 15.54 -14.07
N ILE A 105 -0.72 15.55 -13.43
CA ILE A 105 -1.91 16.25 -13.91
C ILE A 105 -1.62 17.75 -14.04
N ILE A 106 -1.04 18.36 -13.00
CA ILE A 106 -0.70 19.77 -12.99
C ILE A 106 0.32 20.10 -14.07
N LEU A 107 1.41 19.33 -14.18
CA LEU A 107 2.48 19.57 -15.14
C LEU A 107 2.03 19.35 -16.59
N ASN A 108 1.01 18.53 -16.84
CA ASN A 108 0.41 18.29 -18.15
C ASN A 108 -0.70 19.27 -18.50
N SER A 109 -1.16 20.08 -17.53
CA SER A 109 -2.26 21.03 -17.77
C SER A 109 -1.89 22.11 -18.80
N ASP A 110 -2.90 22.70 -19.43
CA ASP A 110 -2.72 23.77 -20.42
C ASP A 110 -2.00 25.00 -19.86
N ALA A 111 -2.07 25.21 -18.54
CA ALA A 111 -1.40 26.30 -17.87
C ALA A 111 0.12 26.15 -17.79
N TYR A 112 0.63 24.90 -17.73
CA TYR A 112 2.06 24.64 -17.55
C TYR A 112 2.73 23.98 -18.73
N GLN A 113 2.10 22.97 -19.33
CA GLN A 113 2.57 22.21 -20.51
C GLN A 113 4.05 21.76 -20.42
N LEU A 114 4.49 21.38 -19.19
CA LEU A 114 5.88 20.98 -18.93
C LEU A 114 6.15 19.52 -19.26
N ILE A 115 5.11 18.71 -19.34
CA ILE A 115 5.16 17.31 -19.76
C ILE A 115 4.00 17.03 -20.72
N SER A 116 4.15 16.02 -21.55
CA SER A 116 3.07 15.49 -22.38
C SER A 116 2.99 13.98 -22.21
N PHE A 117 1.80 13.46 -22.13
CA PHE A 117 1.55 12.02 -22.16
C PHE A 117 1.44 11.52 -23.60
N ASN A 118 1.81 10.26 -23.81
CA ASN A 118 1.53 9.58 -25.08
C ASN A 118 0.02 9.49 -25.29
N ASP A 119 -0.44 9.65 -26.53
CA ASP A 119 -1.87 9.59 -26.89
C ASP A 119 -2.56 8.29 -26.43
N LYS A 120 -1.81 7.18 -26.28
CA LYS A 120 -2.32 5.92 -25.73
C LYS A 120 -2.67 5.98 -24.23
N MET A 121 -2.18 6.99 -23.52
CA MET A 121 -2.42 7.23 -22.10
C MET A 121 -3.40 8.37 -21.84
N LEU A 122 -3.97 8.92 -22.91
CA LEU A 122 -4.92 10.02 -22.86
C LEU A 122 -6.29 9.52 -23.30
N THR A 123 -7.33 9.94 -22.58
CA THR A 123 -8.72 9.72 -23.00
C THR A 123 -9.29 11.01 -23.56
N GLY A 124 -9.95 10.89 -24.70
CA GLY A 124 -10.68 11.99 -25.33
C GLY A 124 -12.10 12.11 -24.79
N SER A 125 -12.71 13.25 -25.02
CA SER A 125 -14.15 13.44 -24.82
C SER A 125 -14.88 13.28 -26.16
N SER A 126 -16.02 12.59 -26.17
CA SER A 126 -16.87 12.48 -27.37
C SER A 126 -17.46 13.84 -27.80
N ILE A 127 -17.59 14.79 -26.86
CA ILE A 127 -18.13 16.13 -27.10
C ILE A 127 -17.02 17.12 -27.48
N MET A 128 -15.84 16.95 -26.91
CA MET A 128 -14.68 17.82 -27.12
C MET A 128 -13.46 17.00 -27.59
N PRO A 129 -13.31 16.78 -28.91
CA PRO A 129 -12.24 15.93 -29.44
C PRO A 129 -10.83 16.41 -29.08
N GLN A 130 -10.66 17.71 -28.86
CA GLN A 130 -9.37 18.33 -28.47
C GLN A 130 -9.01 18.08 -27.00
N LYS A 131 -9.96 17.67 -26.16
CA LYS A 131 -9.71 17.43 -24.74
C LYS A 131 -8.95 16.12 -24.57
N LYS A 132 -7.75 16.22 -23.98
CA LYS A 132 -6.86 15.09 -23.68
C LYS A 132 -6.68 15.00 -22.17
N ASN A 133 -7.37 14.06 -21.53
CA ASN A 133 -7.28 13.85 -20.07
C ASN A 133 -6.21 12.79 -19.76
N PRO A 134 -5.33 13.01 -18.76
CA PRO A 134 -4.36 12.02 -18.30
C PRO A 134 -5.05 10.98 -17.38
N ASP A 135 -5.92 10.19 -17.97
CA ASP A 135 -6.83 9.25 -17.30
C ASP A 135 -6.15 8.30 -16.30
N PRO A 136 -4.98 7.70 -16.60
CA PRO A 136 -4.29 6.86 -15.62
C PRO A 136 -3.91 7.62 -14.35
N ALA A 137 -3.47 8.87 -14.45
CA ALA A 137 -3.13 9.70 -13.30
C ALA A 137 -4.40 10.08 -12.50
N GLU A 138 -5.47 10.45 -13.18
CA GLU A 138 -6.75 10.75 -12.56
C GLU A 138 -7.34 9.53 -11.82
N LEU A 139 -7.24 8.34 -12.41
CA LEU A 139 -7.68 7.09 -11.79
C LEU A 139 -6.86 6.71 -10.56
N ILE A 140 -5.53 6.86 -10.59
CA ILE A 140 -4.68 6.62 -9.42
C ILE A 140 -5.10 7.54 -8.27
N ARG A 141 -5.30 8.82 -8.55
CA ARG A 141 -5.76 9.79 -7.56
C ARG A 141 -7.14 9.43 -7.00
N GLY A 142 -8.10 9.15 -7.88
CA GLY A 142 -9.49 8.84 -7.48
C GLY A 142 -9.60 7.56 -6.65
N ARG A 143 -8.83 6.52 -6.99
CA ARG A 143 -8.87 5.22 -6.29
C ARG A 143 -8.18 5.22 -4.92
N THR A 144 -7.40 6.22 -4.59
CA THR A 144 -6.72 6.32 -3.27
C THR A 144 -7.73 6.32 -2.12
N GLY A 145 -8.87 6.98 -2.29
CA GLY A 145 -9.94 6.98 -1.29
C GLY A 145 -10.51 5.59 -0.97
N ILE A 146 -10.51 4.68 -1.94
CA ILE A 146 -10.96 3.29 -1.73
C ILE A 146 -10.04 2.57 -0.74
N ASN A 147 -8.72 2.78 -0.84
CA ASN A 147 -7.76 2.18 0.09
C ASN A 147 -7.93 2.71 1.52
N TYR A 148 -8.24 3.99 1.69
CA TYR A 148 -8.55 4.56 3.00
C TYR A 148 -9.84 3.97 3.59
N GLY A 149 -10.87 3.81 2.75
CA GLY A 149 -12.13 3.18 3.16
C GLY A 149 -11.92 1.73 3.63
N LYS A 150 -11.13 0.95 2.90
CA LYS A 150 -10.79 -0.44 3.26
C LYS A 150 -10.02 -0.52 4.58
N LEU A 151 -9.03 0.36 4.79
CA LEU A 151 -8.28 0.42 6.05
C LEU A 151 -9.22 0.75 7.23
N ASN A 152 -10.07 1.76 7.09
CA ASN A 152 -11.04 2.10 8.14
C ASN A 152 -12.01 0.96 8.42
N SER A 153 -12.47 0.26 7.39
CA SER A 153 -13.37 -0.88 7.55
C SER A 153 -12.72 -2.00 8.35
N ILE A 154 -11.48 -2.39 8.06
CA ILE A 154 -10.83 -3.46 8.80
C ILE A 154 -10.50 -3.07 10.24
N LEU A 155 -10.22 -1.80 10.51
CA LEU A 155 -9.98 -1.33 11.89
C LEU A 155 -11.23 -1.40 12.77
N THR A 156 -12.43 -1.39 12.18
CA THR A 156 -13.69 -1.50 12.92
C THR A 156 -14.15 -2.94 13.15
N ILE A 157 -13.78 -3.88 12.27
CA ILE A 157 -14.19 -5.29 12.35
C ILE A 157 -13.66 -6.00 13.60
N PRO A 158 -12.37 -5.90 13.99
CA PRO A 158 -11.84 -6.59 15.18
C PRO A 158 -12.50 -6.15 16.49
N LEU A 159 -12.95 -4.90 16.56
CA LEU A 159 -13.63 -4.37 17.75
C LEU A 159 -14.99 -5.05 18.00
N THR A 160 -15.62 -5.59 16.96
CA THR A 160 -16.92 -6.26 17.07
C THR A 160 -16.79 -7.77 17.30
N LEU A 161 -15.69 -8.40 16.88
CA LEU A 161 -15.47 -9.85 17.03
C LEU A 161 -15.08 -10.26 18.45
N ASN A 162 -14.46 -9.39 19.23
CA ASN A 162 -14.07 -9.66 20.63
C ASN A 162 -15.25 -9.65 21.63
N LEU A 163 -16.45 -9.30 21.18
CA LEU A 163 -17.65 -9.25 22.05
C LEU A 163 -18.50 -10.54 22.01
N THR A 164 -18.13 -11.53 21.19
CA THR A 164 -18.92 -12.75 20.99
C THR A 164 -18.31 -14.02 21.61
N ILE A 165 -17.27 -13.91 22.43
CA ILE A 165 -16.75 -15.02 23.23
C ILE A 165 -17.36 -14.88 24.64
N ASN A 166 -18.66 -15.00 24.74
CA ASN A 166 -19.35 -15.30 25.98
C ASN A 166 -20.25 -16.50 25.72
N ASP A 167 -20.00 -17.52 26.54
CA ASP A 167 -20.71 -18.80 26.76
C ASP A 167 -20.26 -19.98 25.94
#